data_c64ec6802e1b63e8eee392773cfbf07d
#
_entry.id   c64ec6802e1b63e8eee392773cfbf07d
#
_cell.length_a   1.000
_cell.length_b   1.000
_cell.length_c   1.000
_cell.angle_alpha   90.00
_cell.angle_beta   90.00
_cell.angle_gamma   90.00
#
_symmetry.space_group_name_H-M   'P 1'
#
loop_
_entity.id
_entity.type
_entity.pdbx_description
1 polymer ?
#
loop_
_entity_poly.entity_id
_entity_poly.type
_entity_poly.pdbx_seq_one_letter_code
_entity_poly.pdbx_strand_id
1 'polypeptide(L)'
;MTDIPVYSYEDLRKKADEFLRKYHPSANIPVPIEEIVEFDFRINIVPVLGLQREFEVEGFTSGDLKNIYVDEYIYTDRITRYRFTLAHEMGHIVLHSHLYRTHRFKDIQGWKEFINSLTEEEHSWLEYQGYAFAGLVLVPKQNLIKYTNEWTKRIKDKGISMEKNWDFAWELITEHVAKVFLVSPDVIEKRLGKDAVKKKYIKG
;
A
#
# COMPACT_ATOMS: atom_id res chain seq x y z
N MET A 1 -23.85 14.35 3.65
CA MET A 1 -23.23 13.18 3.03
C MET A 1 -21.84 13.57 2.60
N THR A 2 -20.85 12.90 3.11
CA THR A 2 -19.46 13.07 2.69
C THR A 2 -19.35 12.48 1.28
N ASP A 3 -18.82 13.26 0.33
CA ASP A 3 -18.74 12.83 -1.07
C ASP A 3 -17.48 11.97 -1.27
N ILE A 4 -17.50 10.74 -0.70
CA ILE A 4 -16.39 9.79 -0.88
C ILE A 4 -16.60 9.09 -2.22
N PRO A 5 -15.73 9.31 -3.20
CA PRO A 5 -15.85 8.68 -4.51
C PRO A 5 -15.63 7.18 -4.39
N VAL A 6 -16.47 6.38 -5.04
CA VAL A 6 -16.32 4.93 -5.09
C VAL A 6 -15.59 4.54 -6.36
N TYR A 7 -14.32 4.10 -6.23
CA TYR A 7 -13.52 3.62 -7.35
C TYR A 7 -13.52 2.09 -7.42
N SER A 8 -13.77 1.55 -8.60
CA SER A 8 -13.52 0.13 -8.83
C SER A 8 -12.02 -0.22 -8.66
N TYR A 9 -11.70 -1.49 -8.43
CA TYR A 9 -10.31 -1.92 -8.35
C TYR A 9 -9.51 -1.60 -9.62
N GLU A 10 -10.17 -1.63 -10.78
CA GLU A 10 -9.54 -1.28 -12.06
C GLU A 10 -9.29 0.22 -12.20
N ASP A 11 -10.17 1.07 -11.66
CA ASP A 11 -9.94 2.52 -11.62
C ASP A 11 -8.78 2.86 -10.68
N LEU A 12 -8.71 2.21 -9.52
CA LEU A 12 -7.58 2.34 -8.59
C LEU A 12 -6.27 1.92 -9.26
N ARG A 13 -6.29 0.85 -10.05
CA ARG A 13 -5.13 0.41 -10.83
C ARG A 13 -4.67 1.47 -11.83
N LYS A 14 -5.59 2.02 -12.63
CA LYS A 14 -5.26 3.08 -13.59
C LYS A 14 -4.63 4.28 -12.89
N LYS A 15 -5.18 4.70 -11.74
CA LYS A 15 -4.63 5.81 -10.94
C LYS A 15 -3.25 5.50 -10.38
N ALA A 16 -3.01 4.27 -9.90
CA ALA A 16 -1.71 3.83 -9.44
C ALA A 16 -0.68 3.75 -10.58
N ASP A 17 -1.08 3.26 -11.76
CA ASP A 17 -0.22 3.20 -12.94
C ASP A 17 0.12 4.62 -13.45
N GLU A 18 -0.82 5.56 -13.40
CA GLU A 18 -0.57 6.97 -13.72
C GLU A 18 0.39 7.61 -12.73
N PHE A 19 0.21 7.35 -11.42
CA PHE A 19 1.11 7.79 -10.37
C PHE A 19 2.53 7.27 -10.60
N LEU A 20 2.70 5.98 -10.82
CA LEU A 20 4.01 5.38 -11.05
C LEU A 20 4.66 5.90 -12.33
N ARG A 21 3.93 6.05 -13.42
CA ARG A 21 4.45 6.60 -14.68
C ARG A 21 4.98 8.01 -14.52
N LYS A 22 4.32 8.81 -13.67
CA LYS A 22 4.71 10.21 -13.44
C LYS A 22 5.88 10.34 -12.47
N TYR A 23 5.84 9.62 -11.36
CA TYR A 23 6.76 9.83 -10.24
C TYR A 23 7.84 8.73 -10.12
N HIS A 24 7.68 7.62 -10.83
CA HIS A 24 8.63 6.51 -10.81
C HIS A 24 8.83 5.87 -12.21
N PRO A 25 9.22 6.66 -13.23
CA PRO A 25 9.35 6.17 -14.61
C PRO A 25 10.45 5.12 -14.80
N SER A 26 11.42 5.02 -13.86
CA SER A 26 12.48 4.00 -13.89
C SER A 26 11.95 2.57 -13.68
N ALA A 27 10.78 2.42 -13.07
CA ALA A 27 10.14 1.15 -12.74
C ALA A 27 11.02 0.16 -11.94
N ASN A 28 12.08 0.65 -11.28
CA ASN A 28 12.93 -0.16 -10.40
C ASN A 28 12.16 -0.61 -9.15
N ILE A 29 12.57 -1.73 -8.56
CA ILE A 29 11.99 -2.26 -7.33
C ILE A 29 13.07 -2.37 -6.28
N PRO A 30 12.78 -1.98 -5.03
CA PRO A 30 11.48 -1.48 -4.51
C PRO A 30 11.17 -0.04 -4.94
N VAL A 31 9.88 0.28 -5.05
CA VAL A 31 9.42 1.67 -5.36
C VAL A 31 9.89 2.62 -4.25
N PRO A 32 10.57 3.73 -4.56
CA PRO A 32 11.10 4.67 -3.57
C PRO A 32 10.00 5.60 -3.04
N ILE A 33 9.03 5.05 -2.29
CA ILE A 33 7.84 5.79 -1.87
C ILE A 33 8.17 6.97 -0.96
N GLU A 34 9.19 6.85 -0.11
CA GLU A 34 9.63 7.90 0.80
C GLU A 34 10.16 9.10 0.02
N GLU A 35 11.05 8.86 -0.93
CA GLU A 35 11.61 9.90 -1.80
C GLU A 35 10.52 10.59 -2.64
N ILE A 36 9.53 9.84 -3.11
CA ILE A 36 8.39 10.41 -3.84
C ILE A 36 7.59 11.34 -2.92
N VAL A 37 7.32 10.93 -1.68
CA VAL A 37 6.61 11.77 -0.69
C VAL A 37 7.37 13.06 -0.43
N GLU A 38 8.66 12.97 -0.11
CA GLU A 38 9.46 14.11 0.32
C GLU A 38 9.83 15.05 -0.83
N PHE A 39 10.27 14.51 -1.97
CA PHE A 39 10.85 15.32 -3.03
C PHE A 39 9.84 15.72 -4.11
N ASP A 40 8.96 14.80 -4.53
CA ASP A 40 7.98 15.09 -5.58
C ASP A 40 6.75 15.82 -5.03
N PHE A 41 6.25 15.37 -3.88
CA PHE A 41 5.08 15.98 -3.24
C PHE A 41 5.45 17.07 -2.23
N ARG A 42 6.69 17.14 -1.78
CA ARG A 42 7.20 18.09 -0.76
C ARG A 42 6.41 18.00 0.54
N ILE A 43 6.12 16.77 0.95
CA ILE A 43 5.41 16.47 2.19
C ILE A 43 6.44 16.00 3.22
N ASN A 44 6.42 16.60 4.40
CA ASN A 44 7.29 16.19 5.50
C ASN A 44 6.77 14.89 6.11
N ILE A 45 7.68 13.97 6.43
CA ILE A 45 7.38 12.77 7.20
C ILE A 45 7.78 13.04 8.64
N VAL A 46 6.82 12.93 9.56
CA VAL A 46 7.00 13.32 10.97
C VAL A 46 6.74 12.13 11.88
N PRO A 47 7.79 11.51 12.48
CA PRO A 47 7.61 10.48 13.48
C PRO A 47 6.94 11.03 14.74
N VAL A 48 5.97 10.29 15.29
CA VAL A 48 5.22 10.65 16.49
C VAL A 48 5.26 9.51 17.49
N LEU A 49 5.77 9.77 18.67
CA LEU A 49 5.85 8.78 19.74
C LEU A 49 4.46 8.35 20.22
N GLY A 50 4.20 7.05 20.17
CA GLY A 50 2.98 6.45 20.72
C GLY A 50 1.70 6.72 19.94
N LEU A 51 1.78 7.13 18.69
CA LEU A 51 0.63 7.41 17.84
C LEU A 51 -0.30 6.18 17.75
N GLN A 52 0.26 5.01 17.51
CA GLN A 52 -0.50 3.77 17.44
C GLN A 52 -1.07 3.36 18.81
N ARG A 53 -0.31 3.53 19.88
CA ARG A 53 -0.73 3.14 21.24
C ARG A 53 -1.84 4.01 21.79
N GLU A 54 -1.79 5.33 21.54
CA GLU A 54 -2.69 6.31 22.15
C GLU A 54 -3.93 6.58 21.28
N PHE A 55 -3.76 6.48 19.96
CA PHE A 55 -4.82 6.83 19.02
C PHE A 55 -5.26 5.69 18.12
N GLU A 56 -4.63 4.50 18.21
CA GLU A 56 -4.91 3.33 17.36
C GLU A 56 -4.69 3.60 15.86
N VAL A 57 -3.79 4.56 15.55
CA VAL A 57 -3.47 5.02 14.20
C VAL A 57 -1.98 4.83 13.92
N GLU A 58 -1.65 4.26 12.79
CA GLU A 58 -0.25 4.06 12.36
C GLU A 58 0.35 5.26 11.66
N GLY A 59 -0.49 6.02 11.00
CA GLY A 59 -0.15 7.26 10.34
C GLY A 59 -1.40 8.04 9.96
N PHE A 60 -1.25 9.31 9.71
CA PHE A 60 -2.29 10.16 9.14
C PHE A 60 -1.68 11.37 8.43
N THR A 61 -2.38 11.87 7.42
CA THR A 61 -2.00 13.07 6.68
C THR A 61 -2.64 14.31 7.30
N SER A 62 -1.86 15.40 7.47
CA SER A 62 -2.40 16.69 7.94
C SER A 62 -3.40 17.27 6.95
N GLY A 63 -4.37 18.05 7.48
CA GLY A 63 -5.43 18.66 6.66
C GLY A 63 -4.95 19.66 5.62
N ASP A 64 -3.74 20.20 5.77
CA ASP A 64 -3.08 21.06 4.77
C ASP A 64 -2.24 20.29 3.74
N LEU A 65 -2.21 18.96 3.85
CA LEU A 65 -1.45 18.02 3.01
C LEU A 65 0.07 18.26 3.00
N LYS A 66 0.62 18.85 4.07
CA LYS A 66 2.07 19.16 4.16
C LYS A 66 2.86 18.17 4.99
N ASN A 67 2.18 17.38 5.82
CA ASN A 67 2.81 16.42 6.71
C ASN A 67 2.07 15.09 6.67
N ILE A 68 2.85 14.00 6.66
CA ILE A 68 2.39 12.67 7.02
C ILE A 68 3.01 12.34 8.37
N TYR A 69 2.18 12.17 9.37
CA TYR A 69 2.58 11.71 10.70
C TYR A 69 2.59 10.18 10.71
N VAL A 70 3.63 9.59 11.29
CA VAL A 70 3.79 8.14 11.37
C VAL A 70 4.19 7.76 12.78
N ASP A 71 3.66 6.66 13.31
CA ASP A 71 4.11 6.13 14.60
C ASP A 71 5.63 5.90 14.60
N GLU A 72 6.34 6.40 15.64
CA GLU A 72 7.81 6.36 15.71
C GLU A 72 8.36 4.93 15.67
N TYR A 73 7.72 3.97 16.32
CA TYR A 73 8.13 2.57 16.28
C TYR A 73 7.98 1.96 14.88
N ILE A 74 6.92 2.34 14.15
CA ILE A 74 6.72 1.91 12.77
C ILE A 74 7.80 2.53 11.88
N TYR A 75 8.10 3.81 12.07
CA TYR A 75 9.12 4.52 11.33
C TYR A 75 10.52 3.92 11.52
N THR A 76 10.92 3.58 12.76
CA THR A 76 12.28 3.13 13.09
C THR A 76 12.49 1.64 12.90
N ASP A 77 11.51 0.79 13.26
CA ASP A 77 11.69 -0.65 13.44
C ASP A 77 10.88 -1.52 12.47
N ARG A 78 9.95 -0.95 11.70
CA ARG A 78 9.00 -1.69 10.88
C ARG A 78 9.00 -1.25 9.42
N ILE A 79 10.15 -1.36 8.73
CA ILE A 79 10.35 -0.81 7.38
C ILE A 79 9.24 -1.20 6.38
N THR A 80 8.78 -2.44 6.35
CA THR A 80 7.72 -2.87 5.42
C THR A 80 6.38 -2.23 5.76
N ARG A 81 6.10 -2.05 7.06
CA ARG A 81 4.89 -1.39 7.55
C ARG A 81 4.94 0.10 7.30
N TYR A 82 6.07 0.74 7.62
CA TYR A 82 6.34 2.15 7.34
C TYR A 82 6.09 2.50 5.87
N ARG A 83 6.71 1.77 4.96
CA ARG A 83 6.53 1.98 3.52
C ARG A 83 5.06 1.81 3.09
N PHE A 84 4.37 0.82 3.67
CA PHE A 84 2.96 0.60 3.37
C PHE A 84 2.09 1.73 3.91
N THR A 85 2.36 2.24 5.11
CA THR A 85 1.69 3.40 5.70
C THR A 85 1.88 4.64 4.83
N LEU A 86 3.11 4.95 4.39
CA LEU A 86 3.34 6.07 3.46
C LEU A 86 2.55 5.93 2.15
N ALA A 87 2.56 4.75 1.55
CA ALA A 87 1.83 4.51 0.31
C ALA A 87 0.30 4.59 0.51
N HIS A 88 -0.20 4.21 1.68
CA HIS A 88 -1.60 4.33 2.07
C HIS A 88 -2.01 5.80 2.21
N GLU A 89 -1.23 6.60 2.93
CA GLU A 89 -1.46 8.05 3.06
C GLU A 89 -1.38 8.76 1.70
N MET A 90 -0.42 8.36 0.85
CA MET A 90 -0.39 8.85 -0.53
C MET A 90 -1.64 8.46 -1.32
N GLY A 91 -2.22 7.30 -1.05
CA GLY A 91 -3.51 6.91 -1.60
C GLY A 91 -4.60 7.92 -1.25
N HIS A 92 -4.69 8.33 0.02
CA HIS A 92 -5.64 9.36 0.44
C HIS A 92 -5.37 10.71 -0.21
N ILE A 93 -4.10 11.11 -0.32
CA ILE A 93 -3.73 12.37 -0.97
C ILE A 93 -4.14 12.37 -2.46
N VAL A 94 -3.88 11.28 -3.16
CA VAL A 94 -4.15 11.17 -4.61
C VAL A 94 -5.64 11.02 -4.91
N LEU A 95 -6.35 10.23 -4.10
CA LEU A 95 -7.75 9.86 -4.37
C LEU A 95 -8.76 10.79 -3.68
N HIS A 96 -8.40 11.33 -2.51
CA HIS A 96 -9.34 11.96 -1.59
C HIS A 96 -8.92 13.38 -1.16
N SER A 97 -8.00 14.04 -1.87
CA SER A 97 -7.51 15.39 -1.50
C SER A 97 -8.60 16.44 -1.29
N HIS A 98 -9.76 16.27 -1.93
CA HIS A 98 -10.91 17.16 -1.77
C HIS A 98 -11.47 17.11 -0.34
N LEU A 99 -11.46 15.95 0.34
CA LEU A 99 -11.92 15.79 1.72
C LEU A 99 -11.05 16.63 2.68
N TYR A 100 -9.73 16.59 2.50
CA TYR A 100 -8.79 17.37 3.29
C TYR A 100 -9.00 18.88 3.12
N ARG A 101 -9.29 19.34 1.89
CA ARG A 101 -9.57 20.75 1.61
C ARG A 101 -10.88 21.24 2.25
N THR A 102 -11.87 20.35 2.34
CA THR A 102 -13.19 20.67 2.91
C THR A 102 -13.15 20.68 4.43
N HIS A 103 -12.54 19.67 5.05
CA HIS A 103 -12.62 19.48 6.50
C HIS A 103 -11.51 20.18 7.28
N ARG A 104 -10.35 20.48 6.65
CA ARG A 104 -9.24 21.30 7.19
C ARG A 104 -8.86 20.98 8.64
N PHE A 105 -8.87 19.71 9.04
CA PHE A 105 -8.44 19.33 10.39
C PHE A 105 -6.98 19.70 10.63
N LYS A 106 -6.68 20.20 11.85
CA LYS A 106 -5.37 20.76 12.19
C LYS A 106 -4.44 19.75 12.87
N ASP A 107 -5.01 18.77 13.54
CA ASP A 107 -4.32 17.80 14.38
C ASP A 107 -5.01 16.43 14.32
N ILE A 108 -4.47 15.47 15.05
CA ILE A 108 -5.01 14.10 15.13
C ILE A 108 -6.44 14.07 15.69
N GLN A 109 -6.77 14.96 16.60
CA GLN A 109 -8.12 15.01 17.20
C GLN A 109 -9.15 15.41 16.13
N GLY A 110 -8.88 16.48 15.38
CA GLY A 110 -9.73 16.89 14.27
C GLY A 110 -9.84 15.85 13.15
N TRP A 111 -8.75 15.11 12.88
CA TRP A 111 -8.77 13.99 11.96
C TRP A 111 -9.68 12.85 12.48
N LYS A 112 -9.58 12.48 13.77
CA LYS A 112 -10.46 11.46 14.38
C LYS A 112 -11.93 11.89 14.37
N GLU A 113 -12.22 13.17 14.64
CA GLU A 113 -13.58 13.71 14.54
C GLU A 113 -14.13 13.60 13.12
N PHE A 114 -13.28 13.89 12.10
CA PHE A 114 -13.65 13.68 10.71
C PHE A 114 -13.97 12.20 10.43
N ILE A 115 -13.06 11.28 10.77
CA ILE A 115 -13.27 9.83 10.57
C ILE A 115 -14.55 9.35 11.29
N ASN A 116 -14.76 9.76 12.54
CA ASN A 116 -15.94 9.41 13.31
C ASN A 116 -17.24 10.02 12.75
N SER A 117 -17.16 11.04 11.92
CA SER A 117 -18.33 11.64 11.25
C SER A 117 -18.80 10.86 10.04
N LEU A 118 -17.94 9.94 9.53
CA LEU A 118 -18.28 9.06 8.42
C LEU A 118 -19.21 7.94 8.85
N THR A 119 -20.08 7.51 7.96
CA THR A 119 -20.78 6.24 8.15
C THR A 119 -19.78 5.08 8.06
N GLU A 120 -20.15 3.92 8.61
CA GLU A 120 -19.32 2.70 8.53
C GLU A 120 -18.99 2.33 7.07
N GLU A 121 -19.95 2.49 6.17
CA GLU A 121 -19.76 2.24 4.74
C GLU A 121 -18.77 3.23 4.12
N GLU A 122 -18.94 4.55 4.38
CA GLU A 122 -18.02 5.59 3.90
C GLU A 122 -16.59 5.36 4.39
N HIS A 123 -16.43 5.07 5.69
CA HIS A 123 -15.12 4.78 6.27
C HIS A 123 -14.49 3.53 5.63
N SER A 124 -15.27 2.44 5.50
CA SER A 124 -14.79 1.20 4.88
C SER A 124 -14.34 1.43 3.44
N TRP A 125 -15.05 2.22 2.65
CA TRP A 125 -14.65 2.56 1.29
C TRP A 125 -13.39 3.42 1.24
N LEU A 126 -13.31 4.44 2.09
CA LEU A 126 -12.15 5.31 2.20
C LEU A 126 -10.88 4.49 2.44
N GLU A 127 -10.91 3.65 3.48
CA GLU A 127 -9.80 2.80 3.87
C GLU A 127 -9.45 1.74 2.81
N TYR A 128 -10.46 1.07 2.25
CA TYR A 128 -10.24 0.10 1.17
C TYR A 128 -9.49 0.71 -0.01
N GLN A 129 -9.84 1.92 -0.41
CA GLN A 129 -9.21 2.60 -1.53
C GLN A 129 -7.77 2.98 -1.22
N GLY A 130 -7.47 3.47 -0.01
CA GLY A 130 -6.11 3.73 0.45
C GLY A 130 -5.25 2.46 0.44
N TYR A 131 -5.74 1.36 1.04
CA TYR A 131 -5.07 0.06 1.05
C TYR A 131 -4.84 -0.52 -0.34
N ALA A 132 -5.84 -0.44 -1.22
CA ALA A 132 -5.73 -0.96 -2.58
C ALA A 132 -4.71 -0.16 -3.39
N PHE A 133 -4.72 1.17 -3.28
CA PHE A 133 -3.74 2.05 -3.93
C PHE A 133 -2.32 1.76 -3.44
N ALA A 134 -2.10 1.65 -2.13
CA ALA A 134 -0.80 1.30 -1.55
C ALA A 134 -0.26 0.00 -2.12
N GLY A 135 -1.07 -1.06 -2.13
CA GLY A 135 -0.68 -2.34 -2.70
C GLY A 135 -0.37 -2.27 -4.21
N LEU A 136 -1.13 -1.47 -4.97
CA LEU A 136 -0.94 -1.27 -6.40
C LEU A 136 0.35 -0.51 -6.72
N VAL A 137 0.67 0.52 -5.93
CA VAL A 137 1.88 1.33 -6.09
C VAL A 137 3.12 0.55 -5.67
N LEU A 138 3.14 -0.03 -4.47
CA LEU A 138 4.32 -0.74 -3.96
C LEU A 138 4.62 -2.05 -4.70
N VAL A 139 3.60 -2.67 -5.30
CA VAL A 139 3.72 -3.95 -6.00
C VAL A 139 3.14 -3.83 -7.41
N PRO A 140 3.87 -3.16 -8.35
CA PRO A 140 3.44 -3.02 -9.73
C PRO A 140 3.24 -4.39 -10.40
N LYS A 141 2.14 -4.54 -11.14
CA LYS A 141 1.68 -5.84 -11.68
C LYS A 141 2.71 -6.55 -12.55
N GLN A 142 3.41 -5.83 -13.42
CA GLN A 142 4.39 -6.43 -14.32
C GLN A 142 5.58 -7.01 -13.54
N ASN A 143 6.09 -6.25 -12.54
CA ASN A 143 7.15 -6.71 -11.66
C ASN A 143 6.68 -7.89 -10.79
N LEU A 144 5.44 -7.86 -10.27
CA LEU A 144 4.88 -8.96 -9.52
C LEU A 144 4.88 -10.27 -10.33
N ILE A 145 4.39 -10.22 -11.57
CA ILE A 145 4.37 -11.38 -12.48
C ILE A 145 5.82 -11.86 -12.75
N LYS A 146 6.73 -10.94 -13.05
CA LYS A 146 8.14 -11.27 -13.31
C LYS A 146 8.75 -12.03 -12.15
N TYR A 147 8.73 -11.48 -10.95
CA TYR A 147 9.38 -12.08 -9.78
C TYR A 147 8.68 -13.35 -9.31
N THR A 148 7.35 -13.44 -9.43
CA THR A 148 6.63 -14.68 -9.14
C THR A 148 7.06 -15.81 -10.09
N ASN A 149 7.21 -15.53 -11.39
CA ASN A 149 7.70 -16.51 -12.37
C ASN A 149 9.13 -16.96 -12.05
N GLU A 150 10.02 -16.01 -11.75
CA GLU A 150 11.41 -16.29 -11.42
C GLU A 150 11.53 -17.20 -10.19
N TRP A 151 10.79 -16.90 -9.12
CA TRP A 151 10.82 -17.72 -7.91
C TRP A 151 10.14 -19.07 -8.08
N THR A 152 9.04 -19.13 -8.84
CA THR A 152 8.41 -20.42 -9.21
C THR A 152 9.40 -21.32 -9.95
N LYS A 153 10.16 -20.78 -10.89
CA LYS A 153 11.20 -21.52 -11.60
C LYS A 153 12.29 -22.02 -10.64
N ARG A 154 12.83 -21.13 -9.78
CA ARG A 154 13.88 -21.49 -8.80
C ARG A 154 13.44 -22.61 -7.85
N ILE A 155 12.17 -22.62 -7.42
CA ILE A 155 11.62 -23.67 -6.54
C ILE A 155 11.53 -25.00 -7.28
N LYS A 156 11.07 -25.00 -8.54
CA LYS A 156 11.04 -26.18 -9.41
C LYS A 156 12.46 -26.72 -9.66
N ASP A 157 13.41 -25.87 -9.95
CA ASP A 157 14.82 -26.23 -10.18
C ASP A 157 15.48 -26.88 -8.95
N LYS A 158 15.00 -26.57 -7.75
CA LYS A 158 15.37 -27.23 -6.49
C LYS A 158 14.64 -28.55 -6.20
N GLY A 159 13.83 -29.03 -7.14
CA GLY A 159 13.11 -30.29 -7.03
C GLY A 159 11.84 -30.22 -6.16
N ILE A 160 11.37 -29.03 -5.77
CA ILE A 160 10.13 -28.87 -5.01
C ILE A 160 8.95 -28.90 -5.98
N SER A 161 8.12 -29.95 -5.90
CA SER A 161 6.91 -30.06 -6.72
C SER A 161 5.84 -29.09 -6.22
N MET A 162 5.40 -28.18 -7.09
CA MET A 162 4.27 -27.27 -6.81
C MET A 162 2.96 -28.04 -6.58
N GLU A 163 2.74 -29.17 -7.28
CA GLU A 163 1.52 -29.95 -7.16
C GLU A 163 1.41 -30.69 -5.82
N LYS A 164 2.54 -31.24 -5.36
CA LYS A 164 2.57 -32.06 -4.13
C LYS A 164 2.70 -31.19 -2.85
N ASN A 165 3.28 -30.00 -2.97
CA ASN A 165 3.62 -29.15 -1.83
C ASN A 165 3.16 -27.71 -2.09
N TRP A 166 1.95 -27.52 -2.60
CA TRP A 166 1.43 -26.23 -3.04
C TRP A 166 1.56 -25.15 -1.98
N ASP A 167 1.03 -25.38 -0.77
CA ASP A 167 1.00 -24.34 0.28
C ASP A 167 2.42 -23.94 0.70
N PHE A 168 3.30 -24.90 0.93
CA PHE A 168 4.70 -24.64 1.28
C PHE A 168 5.46 -23.89 0.17
N ALA A 169 5.32 -24.37 -1.08
CA ALA A 169 5.99 -23.73 -2.21
C ALA A 169 5.47 -22.31 -2.44
N TRP A 170 4.16 -22.10 -2.24
CA TRP A 170 3.53 -20.80 -2.40
C TRP A 170 3.93 -19.82 -1.30
N GLU A 171 4.00 -20.28 -0.06
CA GLU A 171 4.54 -19.50 1.08
C GLU A 171 5.98 -19.04 0.80
N LEU A 172 6.85 -19.95 0.35
CA LEU A 172 8.22 -19.59 -0.05
C LEU A 172 8.26 -18.54 -1.17
N ILE A 173 7.40 -18.67 -2.19
CA ILE A 173 7.33 -17.69 -3.27
C ILE A 173 6.91 -16.32 -2.72
N THR A 174 5.82 -16.27 -1.95
CA THR A 174 5.29 -15.01 -1.43
C THR A 174 6.27 -14.31 -0.50
N GLU A 175 6.95 -15.04 0.39
CA GLU A 175 7.98 -14.49 1.26
C GLU A 175 9.16 -13.89 0.48
N HIS A 176 9.67 -14.61 -0.52
CA HIS A 176 10.80 -14.12 -1.29
C HIS A 176 10.42 -12.95 -2.20
N VAL A 177 9.25 -13.00 -2.81
CA VAL A 177 8.75 -11.88 -3.62
C VAL A 177 8.51 -10.66 -2.72
N ALA A 178 7.98 -10.82 -1.51
CA ALA A 178 7.77 -9.75 -0.55
C ALA A 178 9.09 -9.02 -0.19
N LYS A 179 10.18 -9.78 -0.01
CA LYS A 179 11.52 -9.20 0.24
C LYS A 179 12.00 -8.32 -0.91
N VAL A 180 11.71 -8.70 -2.16
CA VAL A 180 12.10 -7.90 -3.35
C VAL A 180 11.39 -6.55 -3.37
N PHE A 181 10.11 -6.52 -2.99
CA PHE A 181 9.31 -5.29 -2.98
C PHE A 181 9.41 -4.50 -1.67
N LEU A 182 10.06 -5.03 -0.64
CA LEU A 182 10.07 -4.51 0.72
C LEU A 182 8.65 -4.25 1.26
N VAL A 183 7.82 -5.28 1.17
CA VAL A 183 6.46 -5.32 1.73
C VAL A 183 6.24 -6.59 2.55
N SER A 184 5.13 -6.69 3.28
CA SER A 184 4.79 -7.95 3.96
C SER A 184 4.32 -9.03 2.96
N PRO A 185 4.48 -10.34 3.28
CA PRO A 185 3.94 -11.44 2.48
C PRO A 185 2.43 -11.31 2.21
N ASP A 186 1.66 -10.80 3.18
CA ASP A 186 0.22 -10.56 3.03
C ASP A 186 -0.12 -9.60 1.89
N VAL A 187 0.70 -8.57 1.67
CA VAL A 187 0.51 -7.63 0.56
C VAL A 187 0.68 -8.37 -0.77
N ILE A 188 1.70 -9.22 -0.88
CA ILE A 188 1.93 -10.04 -2.08
C ILE A 188 0.76 -11.00 -2.32
N GLU A 189 0.32 -11.72 -1.28
CA GLU A 189 -0.79 -12.66 -1.39
C GLU A 189 -2.09 -11.99 -1.86
N LYS A 190 -2.44 -10.84 -1.27
CA LYS A 190 -3.58 -10.04 -1.68
C LYS A 190 -3.47 -9.57 -3.13
N ARG A 191 -2.29 -9.12 -3.55
CA ARG A 191 -2.04 -8.68 -4.93
C ARG A 191 -2.14 -9.82 -5.93
N LEU A 192 -1.55 -10.98 -5.62
CA LEU A 192 -1.64 -12.18 -6.46
C LEU A 192 -3.08 -12.68 -6.62
N GLY A 193 -3.88 -12.61 -5.56
CA GLY A 193 -5.31 -12.93 -5.58
C GLY A 193 -6.13 -11.96 -6.42
N LYS A 194 -6.00 -10.66 -6.17
CA LYS A 194 -6.76 -9.61 -6.88
C LYS A 194 -6.41 -9.54 -8.37
N ASP A 195 -5.15 -9.74 -8.74
CA ASP A 195 -4.70 -9.73 -10.14
C ASP A 195 -4.92 -11.06 -10.88
N ALA A 196 -5.54 -12.05 -10.22
CA ALA A 196 -5.74 -13.40 -10.72
C ALA A 196 -4.44 -14.11 -11.15
N VAL A 197 -3.29 -13.66 -10.66
CA VAL A 197 -1.98 -14.24 -10.98
C VAL A 197 -1.88 -15.66 -10.40
N LYS A 198 -2.31 -15.85 -9.15
CA LYS A 198 -2.32 -17.15 -8.46
C LYS A 198 -3.01 -18.26 -9.28
N LYS A 199 -4.11 -17.91 -9.97
CA LYS A 199 -4.88 -18.88 -10.77
C LYS A 199 -4.09 -19.52 -11.91
N LYS A 200 -3.05 -18.84 -12.41
CA LYS A 200 -2.20 -19.36 -13.50
C LYS A 200 -1.31 -20.53 -13.05
N TYR A 201 -1.00 -20.60 -11.76
CA TYR A 201 -0.11 -21.60 -11.19
C TYR A 201 -0.86 -22.80 -10.58
N ILE A 202 -2.17 -22.64 -10.30
CA ILE A 202 -3.02 -23.73 -9.78
C ILE A 202 -3.45 -24.69 -10.91
N LYS A 203 -3.51 -24.19 -12.15
CA LYS A 203 -4.03 -24.94 -13.31
C LYS A 203 -2.94 -25.62 -14.17
N GLY A 204 -1.70 -25.55 -13.78
CA GLY A 204 -0.55 -26.20 -14.44
C GLY A 204 0.04 -27.30 -13.64
#